data_3ecf0d299384d66176fefbbcb2a70a7e
#
_entry.id   3ecf0d299384d66176fefbbcb2a70a7e
#
_cell.length_a   1.000
_cell.length_b   1.000
_cell.length_c   1.000
_cell.angle_alpha   90.00
_cell.angle_beta   90.00
_cell.angle_gamma   90.00
#
_symmetry.space_group_name_H-M   'P 1'
#
loop_
_entity.id
_entity.type
_entity.pdbx_description
1 polymer ?
#
loop_
_entity_poly.entity_id
_entity_poly.type
_entity_poly.pdbx_seq_one_letter_code
_entity_poly.pdbx_strand_id
1 'polypeptide(L)'
;MTFATGNQRYGSRVSKRIVDESASAILDAARALLEKEGQEALTIRRIAAAAGGSTMNVYSRFGGKDGVIDALLIEGFEALSGVIHRIHATVDPLADLERCAQRYREFALAHRSQYELMFDRAIPGYEISERAKQTAAAALQALSDRVERAMDTGIIRIGDPMHTATMFWSACHGPVSLEMKFVGDPSTNWGQVHRGLMNAVINGLRAEPDVSAGN
;
A
#
# COMPACT_ATOMS: atom_id res chain seq x y z
N MET A 1 6.02 24.91 51.41
CA MET A 1 5.28 25.68 50.39
C MET A 1 5.93 25.42 49.05
N THR A 2 5.34 24.55 48.25
CA THR A 2 5.87 24.23 46.92
C THR A 2 4.68 24.17 45.97
N PHE A 3 4.46 25.26 45.25
CA PHE A 3 3.53 25.32 44.12
C PHE A 3 4.35 25.61 42.86
N ALA A 4 4.57 24.66 42.00
CA ALA A 4 4.81 24.86 40.57
C ALA A 4 5.13 23.52 39.84
N THR A 5 4.15 22.69 39.52
CA THR A 5 4.36 21.54 38.58
C THR A 5 3.16 21.23 37.68
N GLY A 6 2.10 22.07 37.70
CA GLY A 6 0.89 21.80 36.91
C GLY A 6 0.90 22.34 35.46
N ASN A 7 1.71 23.35 35.15
CA ASN A 7 1.55 24.13 33.91
C ASN A 7 2.39 23.62 32.71
N GLN A 8 3.48 22.87 32.96
CA GLN A 8 4.32 22.35 31.85
C GLN A 8 3.71 21.15 31.10
N ARG A 9 2.95 20.31 31.79
CA ARG A 9 2.34 19.14 31.15
C ARG A 9 1.12 19.47 30.27
N TYR A 10 0.40 20.52 30.59
CA TYR A 10 -0.77 20.95 29.82
C TYR A 10 -0.34 21.64 28.53
N GLY A 11 0.66 22.50 28.56
CA GLY A 11 1.22 23.16 27.39
C GLY A 11 1.83 22.18 26.37
N SER A 12 2.50 21.12 26.84
CA SER A 12 3.10 20.13 25.95
C SER A 12 2.08 19.26 25.22
N ARG A 13 0.96 18.90 25.87
CA ARG A 13 -0.14 18.13 25.23
C ARG A 13 -0.91 18.95 24.20
N VAL A 14 -1.19 20.22 24.51
CA VAL A 14 -1.88 21.13 23.58
C VAL A 14 -1.00 21.42 22.37
N SER A 15 0.30 21.68 22.59
CA SER A 15 1.27 21.90 21.50
C SER A 15 1.40 20.67 20.60
N LYS A 16 1.51 19.47 21.17
CA LYS A 16 1.58 18.21 20.39
C LYS A 16 0.31 17.98 19.57
N ARG A 17 -0.88 18.24 20.14
CA ARG A 17 -2.15 18.10 19.44
C ARG A 17 -2.30 19.05 18.26
N ILE A 18 -1.90 20.33 18.43
CA ILE A 18 -1.90 21.32 17.35
C ILE A 18 -0.91 20.93 16.24
N VAL A 19 0.24 20.36 16.62
CA VAL A 19 1.24 19.85 15.67
C VAL A 19 0.65 18.71 14.85
N ASP A 20 -0.02 17.75 15.48
CA ASP A 20 -0.64 16.60 14.82
C ASP A 20 -1.80 17.04 13.89
N GLU A 21 -2.64 17.97 14.31
CA GLU A 21 -3.74 18.54 13.51
C GLU A 21 -3.20 19.29 12.26
N SER A 22 -2.12 20.03 12.40
CA SER A 22 -1.49 20.74 11.27
C SER A 22 -0.82 19.78 10.28
N ALA A 23 -0.19 18.71 10.75
CA ALA A 23 0.39 17.68 9.90
C ALA A 23 -0.71 16.92 9.14
N SER A 24 -1.79 16.55 9.81
CA SER A 24 -2.96 15.91 9.19
C SER A 24 -3.56 16.79 8.10
N ALA A 25 -3.78 18.08 8.37
CA ALA A 25 -4.33 19.02 7.37
C ALA A 25 -3.44 19.13 6.12
N ILE A 26 -2.11 19.09 6.28
CA ILE A 26 -1.16 19.11 5.16
C ILE A 26 -1.28 17.82 4.33
N LEU A 27 -1.36 16.65 4.97
CA LEU A 27 -1.51 15.37 4.26
C LEU A 27 -2.88 15.24 3.59
N ASP A 28 -3.96 15.68 4.24
CA ASP A 28 -5.30 15.71 3.66
C ASP A 28 -5.35 16.59 2.41
N ALA A 29 -4.73 17.77 2.48
CA ALA A 29 -4.62 18.68 1.35
C ALA A 29 -3.77 18.08 0.21
N ALA A 30 -2.65 17.43 0.53
CA ALA A 30 -1.79 16.79 -0.45
C ALA A 30 -2.52 15.61 -1.13
N ARG A 31 -3.27 14.80 -0.35
CA ARG A 31 -4.09 13.70 -0.88
C ARG A 31 -5.17 14.21 -1.81
N ALA A 32 -5.89 15.26 -1.43
CA ALA A 32 -6.92 15.86 -2.28
C ALA A 32 -6.35 16.42 -3.60
N LEU A 33 -5.16 17.04 -3.56
CA LEU A 33 -4.46 17.50 -4.75
C LEU A 33 -4.03 16.33 -5.64
N LEU A 34 -3.49 15.27 -5.05
CA LEU A 34 -3.09 14.05 -5.75
C LEU A 34 -4.28 13.39 -6.46
N GLU A 35 -5.41 13.24 -5.77
CA GLU A 35 -6.63 12.65 -6.31
C GLU A 35 -7.23 13.46 -7.47
N LYS A 36 -7.25 14.77 -7.33
CA LYS A 36 -7.90 15.66 -8.29
C LYS A 36 -7.05 15.97 -9.52
N GLU A 37 -5.74 16.12 -9.34
CA GLU A 37 -4.85 16.69 -10.35
C GLU A 37 -3.56 15.88 -10.57
N GLY A 38 -3.40 14.77 -9.85
CA GLY A 38 -2.24 13.91 -9.97
C GLY A 38 -0.98 14.44 -9.26
N GLN A 39 0.11 13.70 -9.39
CA GLN A 39 1.37 13.97 -8.68
C GLN A 39 2.03 15.31 -9.04
N GLU A 40 1.80 15.84 -10.24
CA GLU A 40 2.33 17.14 -10.68
C GLU A 40 1.77 18.30 -9.86
N ALA A 41 0.61 18.11 -9.24
CA ALA A 41 0.00 19.10 -8.35
C ALA A 41 0.70 19.20 -6.98
N LEU A 42 1.52 18.22 -6.60
CA LEU A 42 2.19 18.17 -5.32
C LEU A 42 3.37 19.16 -5.26
N THR A 43 3.07 20.43 -5.13
CA THR A 43 4.05 21.49 -4.88
C THR A 43 3.85 22.09 -3.50
N ILE A 44 4.94 22.51 -2.83
CA ILE A 44 4.87 23.08 -1.47
C ILE A 44 3.87 24.24 -1.38
N ARG A 45 3.84 25.12 -2.39
CA ARG A 45 2.92 26.28 -2.40
C ARG A 45 1.46 25.84 -2.48
N ARG A 46 1.16 24.86 -3.33
CA ARG A 46 -0.21 24.37 -3.50
C ARG A 46 -0.68 23.59 -2.28
N ILE A 47 0.18 22.71 -1.73
CA ILE A 47 -0.11 21.96 -0.51
C ILE A 47 -0.38 22.93 0.65
N ALA A 48 0.49 23.93 0.87
CA ALA A 48 0.31 24.92 1.91
C ALA A 48 -0.99 25.74 1.75
N ALA A 49 -1.29 26.18 0.53
CA ALA A 49 -2.52 26.93 0.24
C ALA A 49 -3.77 26.07 0.49
N ALA A 50 -3.78 24.82 0.02
CA ALA A 50 -4.90 23.89 0.20
C ALA A 50 -5.09 23.50 1.68
N ALA A 51 -4.01 23.41 2.46
CA ALA A 51 -4.06 23.17 3.91
C ALA A 51 -4.45 24.40 4.75
N GLY A 52 -4.67 25.56 4.12
CA GLY A 52 -4.95 26.83 4.82
C GLY A 52 -3.78 27.34 5.66
N GLY A 53 -2.52 26.96 5.30
CA GLY A 53 -1.32 27.24 6.05
C GLY A 53 -0.23 27.93 5.22
N SER A 54 0.95 28.04 5.79
CA SER A 54 2.14 28.59 5.15
C SER A 54 3.09 27.50 4.65
N THR A 55 3.93 27.83 3.67
CA THR A 55 5.00 26.92 3.21
C THR A 55 5.97 26.56 4.34
N MET A 56 6.18 27.46 5.31
CA MET A 56 6.98 27.21 6.50
C MET A 56 6.41 26.07 7.35
N ASN A 57 5.07 25.94 7.42
CA ASN A 57 4.43 24.81 8.09
C ASN A 57 4.76 23.48 7.41
N VAL A 58 4.76 23.44 6.07
CA VAL A 58 5.13 22.24 5.33
C VAL A 58 6.58 21.86 5.59
N TYR A 59 7.50 22.84 5.54
CA TYR A 59 8.93 22.60 5.82
C TYR A 59 9.15 22.11 7.26
N SER A 60 8.51 22.75 8.25
CA SER A 60 8.71 22.40 9.66
C SER A 60 8.15 21.02 10.03
N ARG A 61 7.16 20.50 9.30
CA ARG A 61 6.51 19.20 9.58
C ARG A 61 7.11 18.05 8.75
N PHE A 62 7.40 18.31 7.49
CA PHE A 62 7.77 17.29 6.53
C PHE A 62 9.15 17.50 5.91
N GLY A 63 9.85 18.59 6.26
CA GLY A 63 11.14 18.90 5.63
C GLY A 63 11.04 19.42 4.20
N GLY A 64 9.85 19.40 3.59
CA GLY A 64 9.62 19.83 2.22
C GLY A 64 8.67 18.93 1.44
N LYS A 65 8.70 19.06 0.11
CA LYS A 65 7.86 18.26 -0.82
C LYS A 65 8.10 16.75 -0.64
N ASP A 66 9.37 16.36 -0.57
CA ASP A 66 9.77 14.95 -0.53
C ASP A 66 9.27 14.24 0.73
N GLY A 67 9.30 14.92 1.87
CA GLY A 67 8.73 14.38 3.10
C GLY A 67 7.20 14.25 3.07
N VAL A 68 6.49 15.11 2.32
CA VAL A 68 5.05 14.92 2.10
C VAL A 68 4.80 13.74 1.19
N ILE A 69 5.58 13.57 0.12
CA ILE A 69 5.49 12.41 -0.77
C ILE A 69 5.78 11.11 -0.01
N ASP A 70 6.85 11.09 0.80
CA ASP A 70 7.16 9.95 1.66
C ASP A 70 6.00 9.58 2.59
N ALA A 71 5.38 10.57 3.22
CA ALA A 71 4.25 10.32 4.10
C ALA A 71 3.04 9.73 3.35
N LEU A 72 2.74 10.23 2.14
CA LEU A 72 1.70 9.66 1.28
C LEU A 72 2.04 8.22 0.86
N LEU A 73 3.29 7.93 0.50
CA LEU A 73 3.73 6.57 0.16
C LEU A 73 3.59 5.61 1.34
N ILE A 74 4.02 6.03 2.54
CA ILE A 74 3.88 5.26 3.77
C ILE A 74 2.41 4.95 4.04
N GLU A 75 1.52 5.96 4.01
CA GLU A 75 0.07 5.76 4.17
C GLU A 75 -0.49 4.76 3.15
N GLY A 76 -0.08 4.84 1.88
CA GLY A 76 -0.52 3.94 0.82
C GLY A 76 -0.10 2.49 1.08
N PHE A 77 1.16 2.26 1.44
CA PHE A 77 1.66 0.91 1.74
C PHE A 77 1.09 0.35 3.05
N GLU A 78 0.90 1.19 4.08
CA GLU A 78 0.21 0.79 5.32
C GLU A 78 -1.25 0.41 5.04
N ALA A 79 -1.96 1.18 4.21
CA ALA A 79 -3.33 0.87 3.82
C ALA A 79 -3.42 -0.44 3.04
N LEU A 80 -2.51 -0.68 2.09
CA LEU A 80 -2.42 -1.92 1.32
C LEU A 80 -2.10 -3.12 2.22
N SER A 81 -1.11 -3.00 3.11
CA SER A 81 -0.78 -4.01 4.11
C SER A 81 -2.00 -4.32 5.01
N GLY A 82 -2.70 -3.27 5.45
CA GLY A 82 -3.93 -3.39 6.23
C GLY A 82 -5.05 -4.14 5.51
N VAL A 83 -5.13 -4.04 4.18
CA VAL A 83 -6.08 -4.83 3.38
C VAL A 83 -5.79 -6.33 3.53
N ILE A 84 -4.52 -6.73 3.42
CA ILE A 84 -4.09 -8.13 3.56
C ILE A 84 -4.31 -8.64 4.99
N HIS A 85 -3.92 -7.86 6.00
CA HIS A 85 -4.06 -8.25 7.40
C HIS A 85 -5.53 -8.45 7.84
N ARG A 86 -6.48 -7.68 7.28
CA ARG A 86 -7.91 -7.81 7.60
C ARG A 86 -8.55 -9.05 7.01
N ILE A 87 -7.89 -9.80 6.13
CA ILE A 87 -8.39 -11.08 5.63
C ILE A 87 -8.20 -12.13 6.73
N HIS A 88 -9.30 -12.63 7.29
CA HIS A 88 -9.24 -13.71 8.27
C HIS A 88 -8.68 -14.98 7.62
N ALA A 89 -7.71 -15.60 8.30
CA ALA A 89 -7.18 -16.89 7.89
C ALA A 89 -8.27 -17.97 8.07
N THR A 90 -8.54 -18.72 7.00
CA THR A 90 -9.51 -19.82 7.01
C THR A 90 -8.81 -21.18 6.93
N VAL A 91 -9.59 -22.24 6.88
CA VAL A 91 -9.08 -23.60 6.66
C VAL A 91 -8.59 -23.82 5.22
N ASP A 92 -8.94 -22.92 4.32
CA ASP A 92 -8.54 -22.95 2.90
C ASP A 92 -7.57 -21.79 2.58
N PRO A 93 -6.25 -22.02 2.65
CA PRO A 93 -5.24 -21.01 2.34
C PRO A 93 -5.26 -20.52 0.88
N LEU A 94 -5.72 -21.34 -0.07
CA LEU A 94 -5.82 -20.90 -1.47
C LEU A 94 -6.94 -19.88 -1.65
N ALA A 95 -8.09 -20.14 -1.04
CA ALA A 95 -9.18 -19.16 -1.02
C ALA A 95 -8.77 -17.87 -0.28
N ASP A 96 -7.88 -17.97 0.72
CA ASP A 96 -7.30 -16.79 1.39
C ASP A 96 -6.41 -15.97 0.42
N LEU A 97 -5.58 -16.63 -0.38
CA LEU A 97 -4.75 -15.98 -1.42
C LEU A 97 -5.61 -15.36 -2.54
N GLU A 98 -6.66 -16.04 -2.99
CA GLU A 98 -7.61 -15.49 -3.95
C GLU A 98 -8.27 -14.20 -3.41
N ARG A 99 -8.65 -14.20 -2.13
CA ARG A 99 -9.16 -12.99 -1.47
C ARG A 99 -8.11 -11.87 -1.40
N CYS A 100 -6.84 -12.20 -1.16
CA CYS A 100 -5.76 -11.21 -1.20
C CYS A 100 -5.67 -10.55 -2.59
N ALA A 101 -5.71 -11.35 -3.66
CA ALA A 101 -5.68 -10.84 -5.03
C ALA A 101 -6.88 -9.94 -5.35
N GLN A 102 -8.08 -10.38 -4.96
CA GLN A 102 -9.30 -9.58 -5.16
C GLN A 102 -9.23 -8.25 -4.40
N ARG A 103 -8.86 -8.27 -3.13
CA ARG A 103 -8.76 -7.08 -2.30
C ARG A 103 -7.65 -6.12 -2.77
N TYR A 104 -6.56 -6.66 -3.28
CA TYR A 104 -5.52 -5.85 -3.93
C TYR A 104 -6.07 -5.04 -5.10
N ARG A 105 -6.81 -5.70 -6.01
CA ARG A 105 -7.44 -5.04 -7.14
C ARG A 105 -8.48 -4.00 -6.68
N GLU A 106 -9.34 -4.33 -5.72
CA GLU A 106 -10.33 -3.41 -5.16
C GLU A 106 -9.66 -2.17 -4.57
N PHE A 107 -8.56 -2.34 -3.82
CA PHE A 107 -7.76 -1.24 -3.29
C PHE A 107 -7.22 -0.34 -4.40
N ALA A 108 -6.59 -0.91 -5.40
CA ALA A 108 -6.01 -0.16 -6.51
C ALA A 108 -7.05 0.68 -7.27
N LEU A 109 -8.22 0.10 -7.56
CA LEU A 109 -9.28 0.79 -8.28
C LEU A 109 -9.98 1.87 -7.43
N ALA A 110 -10.10 1.64 -6.12
CA ALA A 110 -10.68 2.60 -5.19
C ALA A 110 -9.74 3.78 -4.87
N HIS A 111 -8.40 3.56 -4.95
CA HIS A 111 -7.37 4.54 -4.57
C HIS A 111 -6.40 4.78 -5.73
N ARG A 112 -6.95 5.06 -6.92
CA ARG A 112 -6.20 5.11 -8.18
C ARG A 112 -4.95 6.01 -8.11
N SER A 113 -5.12 7.27 -7.74
CA SER A 113 -4.02 8.24 -7.69
C SER A 113 -2.96 7.87 -6.65
N GLN A 114 -3.38 7.30 -5.52
CA GLN A 114 -2.49 6.77 -4.51
C GLN A 114 -1.69 5.57 -5.03
N TYR A 115 -2.35 4.66 -5.73
CA TYR A 115 -1.71 3.49 -6.34
C TYR A 115 -0.71 3.89 -7.43
N GLU A 116 -1.05 4.87 -8.28
CA GLU A 116 -0.15 5.43 -9.28
C GLU A 116 1.09 6.09 -8.63
N LEU A 117 0.90 6.79 -7.51
CA LEU A 117 2.02 7.34 -6.74
C LEU A 117 2.94 6.24 -6.19
N MET A 118 2.38 5.12 -5.73
CA MET A 118 3.14 3.99 -5.17
C MET A 118 3.94 3.22 -6.21
N PHE A 119 3.43 3.08 -7.46
CA PHE A 119 3.97 2.07 -8.39
C PHE A 119 4.31 2.59 -9.79
N ASP A 120 3.72 3.69 -10.26
CA ASP A 120 3.71 3.94 -11.71
C ASP A 120 4.71 4.97 -12.22
N ARG A 121 5.08 5.99 -11.44
CA ARG A 121 5.93 7.07 -11.95
C ARG A 121 7.01 7.49 -10.98
N ALA A 122 8.23 7.48 -11.48
CA ALA A 122 9.32 8.20 -10.83
C ALA A 122 8.99 9.71 -10.81
N ILE A 123 8.95 10.30 -9.62
CA ILE A 123 8.81 11.75 -9.47
C ILE A 123 10.19 12.36 -9.70
N PRO A 124 10.37 13.26 -10.68
CA PRO A 124 11.67 13.84 -10.97
C PRO A 124 12.29 14.50 -9.73
N GLY A 125 13.53 14.11 -9.42
CA GLY A 125 14.29 14.65 -8.29
C GLY A 125 13.85 14.16 -6.91
N TYR A 126 12.94 13.19 -6.81
CA TYR A 126 12.54 12.54 -5.57
C TYR A 126 13.20 11.17 -5.45
N GLU A 127 13.75 10.89 -4.28
CA GLU A 127 14.26 9.57 -3.88
C GLU A 127 13.45 9.06 -2.69
N ILE A 128 12.95 7.84 -2.82
CA ILE A 128 12.17 7.18 -1.77
C ILE A 128 13.03 6.98 -0.50
N SER A 129 12.51 7.40 0.66
CA SER A 129 13.19 7.25 1.93
C SER A 129 13.31 5.78 2.37
N GLU A 130 14.28 5.49 3.23
CA GLU A 130 14.43 4.16 3.82
C GLU A 130 13.19 3.72 4.60
N ARG A 131 12.50 4.64 5.25
CA ARG A 131 11.25 4.35 5.96
C ARG A 131 10.14 3.94 4.99
N ALA A 132 9.97 4.64 3.87
CA ALA A 132 8.97 4.28 2.86
C ALA A 132 9.30 2.92 2.20
N LYS A 133 10.59 2.65 1.92
CA LYS A 133 11.05 1.34 1.44
C LYS A 133 10.73 0.21 2.42
N GLN A 134 11.00 0.42 3.71
CA GLN A 134 10.69 -0.56 4.76
C GLN A 134 9.19 -0.81 4.86
N THR A 135 8.36 0.23 4.74
CA THR A 135 6.90 0.09 4.77
C THR A 135 6.40 -0.68 3.55
N ALA A 136 6.97 -0.41 2.36
CA ALA A 136 6.67 -1.18 1.14
C ALA A 136 7.06 -2.66 1.29
N ALA A 137 8.25 -2.94 1.84
CA ALA A 137 8.71 -4.30 2.11
C ALA A 137 7.81 -5.02 3.12
N ALA A 138 7.35 -4.34 4.16
CA ALA A 138 6.42 -4.91 5.14
C ALA A 138 5.06 -5.28 4.53
N ALA A 139 4.58 -4.53 3.54
CA ALA A 139 3.36 -4.87 2.81
C ALA A 139 3.52 -6.17 1.99
N LEU A 140 4.68 -6.37 1.36
CA LEU A 140 4.98 -7.63 0.65
C LEU A 140 5.20 -8.78 1.64
N GLN A 141 5.82 -8.53 2.80
CA GLN A 141 5.98 -9.53 3.85
C GLN A 141 4.63 -10.09 4.33
N ALA A 142 3.62 -9.24 4.51
CA ALA A 142 2.28 -9.67 4.87
C ALA A 142 1.66 -10.67 3.86
N LEU A 143 1.98 -10.54 2.57
CA LEU A 143 1.60 -11.53 1.56
C LEU A 143 2.47 -12.78 1.65
N SER A 144 3.78 -12.63 1.88
CA SER A 144 4.72 -13.76 2.06
C SER A 144 4.29 -14.68 3.20
N ASP A 145 3.85 -14.11 4.34
CA ASP A 145 3.36 -14.88 5.48
C ASP A 145 2.11 -15.74 5.12
N ARG A 146 1.27 -15.23 4.20
CA ARG A 146 0.11 -15.98 3.69
C ARG A 146 0.51 -17.12 2.77
N VAL A 147 1.52 -16.89 1.94
CA VAL A 147 2.10 -17.91 1.06
C VAL A 147 2.78 -19.00 1.88
N GLU A 148 3.60 -18.64 2.87
CA GLU A 148 4.26 -19.57 3.78
C GLU A 148 3.24 -20.50 4.47
N ARG A 149 2.16 -19.92 5.00
CA ARG A 149 1.06 -20.70 5.57
C ARG A 149 0.44 -21.69 4.57
N ALA A 150 0.31 -21.33 3.29
CA ALA A 150 -0.20 -22.25 2.29
C ALA A 150 0.80 -23.36 1.95
N MET A 151 2.11 -23.08 2.02
CA MET A 151 3.19 -24.08 1.92
C MET A 151 3.16 -25.06 3.12
N ASP A 152 3.00 -24.56 4.35
CA ASP A 152 2.95 -25.36 5.58
C ASP A 152 1.78 -26.36 5.58
N THR A 153 0.68 -26.03 4.90
CA THR A 153 -0.44 -26.97 4.75
C THR A 153 -0.24 -28.01 3.64
N GLY A 154 0.85 -27.91 2.88
CA GLY A 154 1.14 -28.80 1.75
C GLY A 154 0.22 -28.60 0.52
N ILE A 155 -0.60 -27.53 0.51
CA ILE A 155 -1.52 -27.24 -0.61
C ILE A 155 -0.76 -26.69 -1.80
N ILE A 156 0.29 -25.89 -1.55
CA ILE A 156 1.19 -25.39 -2.58
C ILE A 156 2.59 -25.95 -2.37
N ARG A 157 3.38 -25.97 -3.46
CA ARG A 157 4.75 -26.50 -3.42
C ARG A 157 5.61 -25.73 -2.43
N ILE A 158 6.42 -26.45 -1.66
CA ILE A 158 7.41 -25.86 -0.76
C ILE A 158 8.47 -25.13 -1.60
N GLY A 159 8.86 -23.94 -1.16
CA GLY A 159 9.83 -23.08 -1.82
C GLY A 159 10.16 -21.86 -0.96
N ASP A 160 10.71 -20.83 -1.58
CA ASP A 160 10.90 -19.54 -0.94
C ASP A 160 9.57 -18.77 -0.90
N PRO A 161 8.99 -18.49 0.30
CA PRO A 161 7.72 -17.81 0.42
C PRO A 161 7.77 -16.39 -0.17
N MET A 162 8.88 -15.65 0.01
CA MET A 162 9.03 -14.29 -0.50
C MET A 162 9.10 -14.27 -2.03
N HIS A 163 9.83 -15.21 -2.62
CA HIS A 163 9.89 -15.35 -4.08
C HIS A 163 8.49 -15.66 -4.65
N THR A 164 7.78 -16.61 -4.04
CA THR A 164 6.43 -16.99 -4.47
C THR A 164 5.43 -15.85 -4.27
N ALA A 165 5.52 -15.11 -3.15
CA ALA A 165 4.71 -13.91 -2.93
C ALA A 165 4.97 -12.83 -3.97
N THR A 166 6.24 -12.64 -4.38
CA THR A 166 6.61 -11.69 -5.43
C THR A 166 6.03 -12.11 -6.79
N MET A 167 6.05 -13.39 -7.14
CA MET A 167 5.41 -13.91 -8.35
C MET A 167 3.90 -13.64 -8.31
N PHE A 168 3.25 -13.96 -7.20
CA PHE A 168 1.82 -13.76 -7.00
C PHE A 168 1.45 -12.27 -7.10
N TRP A 169 2.19 -11.41 -6.41
CA TRP A 169 1.99 -9.97 -6.50
C TRP A 169 2.18 -9.43 -7.91
N SER A 170 3.23 -9.85 -8.63
CA SER A 170 3.48 -9.45 -10.03
C SER A 170 2.30 -9.80 -10.93
N ALA A 171 1.72 -10.99 -10.74
CA ALA A 171 0.54 -11.43 -11.47
C ALA A 171 -0.73 -10.64 -11.10
N CYS A 172 -0.88 -10.18 -9.85
CA CYS A 172 -1.94 -9.25 -9.45
C CYS A 172 -1.76 -7.86 -10.05
N HIS A 173 -0.52 -7.35 -9.99
CA HIS A 173 -0.17 -5.99 -10.41
C HIS A 173 -0.33 -5.77 -11.92
N GLY A 174 0.08 -6.74 -12.74
CA GLY A 174 0.07 -6.61 -14.19
C GLY A 174 -1.30 -6.23 -14.77
N PRO A 175 -2.35 -7.03 -14.60
CA PRO A 175 -3.67 -6.72 -15.13
C PRO A 175 -4.28 -5.46 -14.52
N VAL A 176 -4.03 -5.18 -13.23
CA VAL A 176 -4.50 -3.95 -12.57
C VAL A 176 -3.86 -2.71 -13.18
N SER A 177 -2.54 -2.73 -13.41
CA SER A 177 -1.83 -1.62 -14.04
C SER A 177 -2.31 -1.36 -15.47
N LEU A 178 -2.57 -2.43 -16.27
CA LEU A 178 -3.10 -2.30 -17.60
C LEU A 178 -4.53 -1.74 -17.61
N GLU A 179 -5.39 -2.23 -16.71
CA GLU A 179 -6.76 -1.73 -16.55
C GLU A 179 -6.77 -0.23 -16.20
N MET A 180 -5.90 0.20 -15.30
CA MET A 180 -5.81 1.60 -14.89
C MET A 180 -5.29 2.51 -16.00
N LYS A 181 -4.44 2.00 -16.87
CA LYS A 181 -3.88 2.76 -18.01
C LYS A 181 -4.75 2.71 -19.27
N PHE A 182 -5.90 2.02 -19.22
CA PHE A 182 -6.79 1.85 -20.37
C PHE A 182 -6.07 1.26 -21.60
N VAL A 183 -5.16 0.29 -21.36
CA VAL A 183 -4.41 -0.37 -22.42
C VAL A 183 -5.19 -1.59 -22.91
N GLY A 184 -5.30 -1.74 -24.23
CA GLY A 184 -5.94 -2.89 -24.86
C GLY A 184 -7.32 -2.60 -25.42
N ASP A 185 -8.11 -3.67 -25.66
CA ASP A 185 -9.45 -3.55 -26.18
C ASP A 185 -10.40 -2.96 -25.11
N PRO A 186 -11.17 -1.89 -25.46
CA PRO A 186 -12.14 -1.29 -24.53
C PRO A 186 -13.21 -2.27 -24.01
N SER A 187 -13.49 -3.35 -24.73
CA SER A 187 -14.42 -4.41 -24.31
C SER A 187 -13.83 -5.41 -23.31
N THR A 188 -12.55 -5.31 -22.98
CA THR A 188 -11.86 -6.24 -22.10
C THR A 188 -12.49 -6.25 -20.70
N ASN A 189 -12.95 -7.41 -20.26
CA ASN A 189 -13.38 -7.62 -18.88
C ASN A 189 -12.17 -7.86 -17.97
N TRP A 190 -11.56 -6.77 -17.51
CA TRP A 190 -10.35 -6.81 -16.67
C TRP A 190 -10.54 -7.61 -15.37
N GLY A 191 -11.73 -7.58 -14.80
CA GLY A 191 -12.05 -8.42 -13.63
C GLY A 191 -11.97 -9.91 -13.94
N GLN A 192 -12.39 -10.32 -15.14
CA GLN A 192 -12.26 -11.71 -15.58
C GLN A 192 -10.81 -12.08 -15.91
N VAL A 193 -10.06 -11.17 -16.57
CA VAL A 193 -8.62 -11.34 -16.85
C VAL A 193 -7.85 -11.53 -15.55
N HIS A 194 -8.07 -10.65 -14.57
CA HIS A 194 -7.41 -10.73 -13.26
C HIS A 194 -7.71 -12.08 -12.57
N ARG A 195 -8.99 -12.49 -12.46
CA ARG A 195 -9.35 -13.77 -11.86
C ARG A 195 -8.75 -14.97 -12.62
N GLY A 196 -8.80 -14.94 -13.95
CA GLY A 196 -8.24 -16.00 -14.78
C GLY A 196 -6.74 -16.17 -14.57
N LEU A 197 -6.00 -15.06 -14.52
CA LEU A 197 -4.56 -15.07 -14.27
C LEU A 197 -4.25 -15.57 -12.85
N MET A 198 -4.99 -15.13 -11.84
CA MET A 198 -4.81 -15.62 -10.46
C MET A 198 -5.06 -17.12 -10.34
N ASN A 199 -6.11 -17.63 -10.98
CA ASN A 199 -6.39 -19.06 -11.02
C ASN A 199 -5.24 -19.85 -11.70
N ALA A 200 -4.69 -19.31 -12.78
CA ALA A 200 -3.57 -19.95 -13.49
C ALA A 200 -2.31 -19.99 -12.58
N VAL A 201 -1.99 -18.90 -11.89
CA VAL A 201 -0.85 -18.84 -10.95
C VAL A 201 -1.07 -19.79 -9.78
N ILE A 202 -2.22 -19.74 -9.13
CA ILE A 202 -2.54 -20.61 -7.98
C ILE A 202 -2.47 -22.07 -8.39
N ASN A 203 -3.06 -22.45 -9.53
CA ASN A 203 -2.99 -23.82 -10.02
C ASN A 203 -1.56 -24.25 -10.35
N GLY A 204 -0.73 -23.36 -10.91
CA GLY A 204 0.68 -23.62 -11.15
C GLY A 204 1.52 -23.75 -9.89
N LEU A 205 1.06 -23.23 -8.75
CA LEU A 205 1.72 -23.35 -7.45
C LEU A 205 1.27 -24.57 -6.64
N ARG A 206 0.17 -25.25 -7.01
CA ARG A 206 -0.32 -26.42 -6.28
C ARG A 206 0.77 -27.49 -6.16
N ALA A 207 0.83 -28.14 -5.00
CA ALA A 207 1.62 -29.35 -4.83
C ALA A 207 1.09 -30.44 -5.76
N GLU A 208 2.00 -31.22 -6.35
CA GLU A 208 1.59 -32.41 -7.09
C GLU A 208 1.00 -33.45 -6.10
N PRO A 209 -0.09 -34.15 -6.47
CA PRO A 209 -0.58 -35.21 -5.61
C PRO A 209 0.52 -36.26 -5.44
N ASP A 210 0.75 -36.69 -4.22
CA ASP A 210 1.72 -37.73 -3.90
C ASP A 210 1.27 -39.06 -4.56
N VAL A 211 1.83 -39.36 -5.73
CA VAL A 211 1.55 -40.60 -6.50
C VAL A 211 2.17 -41.81 -5.80
N SER A 212 2.97 -41.64 -4.75
CA SER A 212 3.66 -42.74 -4.06
C SER A 212 2.81 -43.46 -2.99
N ALA A 213 1.63 -42.98 -2.67
CA ALA A 213 0.75 -43.57 -1.65
C ALA A 213 -0.21 -44.65 -2.17
N GLY A 214 -0.02 -45.12 -3.40
CA GLY A 214 -0.95 -46.06 -4.11
C GLY A 214 -0.30 -47.33 -4.62
N ASN A 215 0.67 -47.91 -3.88
CA ASN A 215 1.19 -49.26 -4.22
C ASN A 215 1.28 -50.12 -2.97
#